data_fc900337a37804da9a3aefb5046ea9fe
#
_entry.id   fc900337a37804da9a3aefb5046ea9fe
#
_cell.length_a   1.000
_cell.length_b   1.000
_cell.length_c   1.000
_cell.angle_alpha   90.00
_cell.angle_beta   90.00
_cell.angle_gamma   90.00
#
_symmetry.space_group_name_H-M   'P 1'
#
loop_
_entity.id
_entity.type
_entity.pdbx_description
1 polymer ?
#
loop_
_entity_poly.entity_id
_entity_poly.type
_entity_poly.pdbx_seq_one_letter_code
_entity_poly.pdbx_strand_id
1 'polypeptide(L)'
;FPYTTLFRSIRPNARFVMFDACYNGSFHLDDCIANAYIFGDGNTVVTQGNTVNTIQDKWPDEYLGLLACGVRIGQWGRHVHFLETHIIGDPTYHFANTVDPALDMNRAIVVSKKDNAMWYKLLNYPNADVQCMALRKLYENHAPGLPELLQKTYEASLFGVVRMECMKLLYQMNSPEL
;
A
#
# COMPACT_ATOMS: atom_id res chain seq x y z
N PHE A 1 -22.33 1.50 23.55
CA PHE A 1 -22.67 2.81 22.97
C PHE A 1 -22.92 2.62 21.49
N PRO A 2 -24.04 3.09 20.93
CA PRO A 2 -24.27 3.00 19.50
C PRO A 2 -23.40 4.05 18.78
N TYR A 3 -22.11 3.75 18.59
CA TYR A 3 -21.21 4.56 17.75
C TYR A 3 -21.77 4.75 16.34
N THR A 4 -22.58 3.80 15.88
CA THR A 4 -23.21 3.80 14.56
C THR A 4 -24.18 4.93 14.30
N THR A 5 -24.93 5.40 15.30
CA THR A 5 -25.85 6.52 15.10
C THR A 5 -25.12 7.81 14.79
N LEU A 6 -23.98 8.07 15.45
CA LEU A 6 -23.14 9.22 15.16
C LEU A 6 -22.53 9.15 13.75
N PHE A 7 -22.02 7.97 13.36
CA PHE A 7 -21.38 7.79 12.05
C PHE A 7 -22.37 7.76 10.88
N ARG A 8 -23.62 7.30 11.10
CA ARG A 8 -24.68 7.37 10.10
C ARG A 8 -25.11 8.79 9.74
N SER A 9 -24.87 9.75 10.60
CA SER A 9 -25.15 11.18 10.32
C SER A 9 -24.00 11.91 9.63
N ILE A 10 -22.80 11.29 9.55
CA ILE A 10 -21.64 11.88 8.89
C ILE A 10 -21.77 11.68 7.38
N ARG A 11 -21.58 12.76 6.63
CA ARG A 11 -21.50 12.74 5.16
C ARG A 11 -20.04 13.02 4.75
N PRO A 12 -19.16 12.01 4.75
CA PRO A 12 -17.77 12.20 4.42
C PRO A 12 -17.62 12.60 2.95
N ASN A 13 -16.74 13.55 2.69
CA ASN A 13 -16.41 13.95 1.32
C ASN A 13 -15.21 13.17 0.76
N ALA A 14 -14.51 12.42 1.61
CA ALA A 14 -13.38 11.58 1.21
C ALA A 14 -13.85 10.37 0.40
N ARG A 15 -13.20 10.10 -0.73
CA ARG A 15 -13.49 8.94 -1.58
C ARG A 15 -12.89 7.65 -1.02
N PHE A 16 -11.75 7.75 -0.37
CA PHE A 16 -11.08 6.65 0.34
C PHE A 16 -10.86 7.03 1.78
N VAL A 17 -11.18 6.13 2.70
CA VAL A 17 -10.96 6.29 4.14
C VAL A 17 -10.23 5.07 4.68
N MET A 18 -9.08 5.31 5.32
CA MET A 18 -8.28 4.29 5.99
C MET A 18 -8.54 4.39 7.50
N PHE A 19 -9.06 3.32 8.09
CA PHE A 19 -9.27 3.20 9.51
C PHE A 19 -8.14 2.36 10.13
N ASP A 20 -7.28 3.01 10.85
CA ASP A 20 -6.19 2.34 11.57
C ASP A 20 -6.54 2.19 13.06
N ALA A 21 -7.51 1.34 13.35
CA ALA A 21 -7.92 1.00 14.69
C ALA A 21 -8.59 -0.36 14.75
N CYS A 22 -8.69 -0.92 15.96
CA CYS A 22 -9.29 -2.23 16.19
C CYS A 22 -10.78 -2.25 15.81
N TYR A 23 -11.24 -3.35 15.21
CA TYR A 23 -12.65 -3.68 14.92
C TYR A 23 -13.41 -2.70 14.03
N ASN A 24 -12.77 -1.70 13.44
CA ASN A 24 -13.45 -0.69 12.61
C ASN A 24 -13.87 -1.19 11.23
N GLY A 25 -13.30 -2.31 10.78
CA GLY A 25 -13.66 -3.03 9.56
C GLY A 25 -14.37 -4.36 9.81
N SER A 26 -15.00 -4.57 10.97
CA SER A 26 -15.68 -5.82 11.34
C SER A 26 -16.99 -5.99 10.57
N PHE A 27 -16.90 -6.13 9.25
CA PHE A 27 -18.03 -6.20 8.32
C PHE A 27 -18.98 -7.37 8.56
N HIS A 28 -18.59 -8.34 9.38
CA HIS A 28 -19.42 -9.45 9.84
C HIS A 28 -20.41 -9.07 10.96
N LEU A 29 -20.26 -7.85 11.51
CA LEU A 29 -21.17 -7.29 12.51
C LEU A 29 -22.14 -6.31 11.85
N ASP A 30 -23.35 -6.23 12.38
CA ASP A 30 -24.41 -5.31 11.87
C ASP A 30 -23.96 -3.84 11.94
N ASP A 31 -23.16 -3.50 12.94
CA ASP A 31 -22.65 -2.17 13.21
C ASP A 31 -21.13 -2.11 12.96
N CYS A 32 -20.75 -1.76 11.75
CA CYS A 32 -19.37 -1.56 11.35
C CYS A 32 -19.17 -0.14 10.80
N ILE A 33 -18.21 0.61 11.35
CA ILE A 33 -17.96 1.99 10.93
C ILE A 33 -17.56 2.07 9.45
N ALA A 34 -16.74 1.13 8.96
CA ALA A 34 -16.34 1.10 7.56
C ALA A 34 -17.56 0.90 6.64
N ASN A 35 -18.51 0.04 7.02
CA ASN A 35 -19.76 -0.13 6.30
C ASN A 35 -20.63 1.14 6.34
N ALA A 36 -20.68 1.83 7.49
CA ALA A 36 -21.46 3.06 7.62
C ALA A 36 -20.94 4.17 6.67
N TYR A 37 -19.65 4.20 6.40
CA TYR A 37 -19.06 5.14 5.43
C TYR A 37 -19.37 4.77 3.97
N ILE A 38 -19.41 3.47 3.64
CA ILE A 38 -19.69 3.00 2.28
C ILE A 38 -21.18 3.10 1.94
N PHE A 39 -22.05 2.73 2.88
CA PHE A 39 -23.49 2.65 2.65
C PHE A 39 -24.28 3.88 3.16
N GLY A 40 -23.57 4.87 3.73
CA GLY A 40 -24.14 6.14 4.15
C GLY A 40 -24.28 7.15 3.00
N ASP A 41 -24.79 8.34 3.33
CA ASP A 41 -25.07 9.42 2.36
C ASP A 41 -23.81 10.20 1.92
N GLY A 42 -22.62 9.72 2.23
CA GLY A 42 -21.35 10.36 1.89
C GLY A 42 -20.84 10.06 0.48
N ASN A 43 -19.62 10.54 0.19
CA ASN A 43 -18.95 10.31 -1.08
C ASN A 43 -17.91 9.18 -1.03
N THR A 44 -17.83 8.43 0.07
CA THR A 44 -16.83 7.37 0.24
C THR A 44 -17.21 6.17 -0.64
N VAL A 45 -16.25 5.72 -1.44
CA VAL A 45 -16.44 4.59 -2.37
C VAL A 45 -15.65 3.37 -1.96
N VAL A 46 -14.63 3.57 -1.10
CA VAL A 46 -13.80 2.48 -0.59
C VAL A 46 -13.25 2.85 0.80
N THR A 47 -13.24 1.86 1.69
CA THR A 47 -12.63 1.97 3.01
C THR A 47 -11.65 0.83 3.23
N GLN A 48 -10.68 1.05 4.11
CA GLN A 48 -9.84 0.02 4.71
C GLN A 48 -10.12 -0.02 6.20
N GLY A 49 -10.19 -1.21 6.77
CA GLY A 49 -10.40 -1.38 8.20
C GLY A 49 -10.01 -2.77 8.68
N ASN A 50 -9.92 -2.94 10.00
CA ASN A 50 -9.49 -4.17 10.65
C ASN A 50 -10.69 -4.91 11.27
N THR A 51 -10.75 -6.24 11.11
CA THR A 51 -11.84 -7.06 11.66
C THR A 51 -11.63 -7.47 13.11
N VAL A 52 -10.39 -7.37 13.59
CA VAL A 52 -9.97 -7.67 14.96
C VAL A 52 -9.06 -6.57 15.49
N ASN A 53 -8.31 -6.85 16.56
CA ASN A 53 -7.30 -5.93 17.08
C ASN A 53 -6.25 -5.62 16.02
N THR A 54 -5.89 -4.35 15.92
CA THR A 54 -4.80 -3.89 15.04
C THR A 54 -3.46 -4.33 15.60
N ILE A 55 -2.61 -4.91 14.76
CA ILE A 55 -1.20 -5.18 15.06
C ILE A 55 -0.46 -3.84 15.01
N GLN A 56 0.18 -3.45 16.12
CA GLN A 56 0.80 -2.13 16.27
C GLN A 56 2.21 -2.02 15.72
N ASP A 57 2.82 -3.13 15.34
CA ASP A 57 4.17 -3.20 14.78
C ASP A 57 4.20 -3.12 13.24
N LYS A 58 3.04 -2.92 12.63
CA LYS A 58 2.89 -2.73 11.18
C LYS A 58 2.03 -1.51 10.88
N TRP A 59 2.57 -0.63 10.01
CA TRP A 59 1.90 0.59 9.64
C TRP A 59 1.04 0.41 8.38
N PRO A 60 -0.21 0.86 8.38
CA PRO A 60 -1.12 0.71 7.24
C PRO A 60 -0.77 1.65 6.08
N ASP A 61 0.12 2.61 6.28
CA ASP A 61 0.54 3.61 5.30
C ASP A 61 1.75 3.19 4.44
N GLU A 62 2.26 1.96 4.61
CA GLU A 62 3.28 1.42 3.71
C GLU A 62 2.84 1.56 2.24
N TYR A 63 3.75 2.01 1.38
CA TYR A 63 3.48 2.22 -0.05
C TYR A 63 2.33 3.20 -0.38
N LEU A 64 1.90 4.04 0.55
CA LEU A 64 0.78 4.97 0.33
C LEU A 64 1.03 5.92 -0.86
N GLY A 65 2.29 6.30 -1.10
CA GLY A 65 2.68 7.11 -2.25
C GLY A 65 2.38 6.49 -3.61
N LEU A 66 2.19 5.16 -3.70
CA LEU A 66 1.75 4.52 -4.93
C LEU A 66 0.34 4.97 -5.36
N LEU A 67 -0.52 5.36 -4.40
CA LEU A 67 -1.86 5.87 -4.71
C LEU A 67 -1.78 7.19 -5.46
N ALA A 68 -0.78 8.05 -5.17
CA ALA A 68 -0.52 9.28 -5.92
C ALA A 68 -0.06 9.00 -7.37
N CYS A 69 0.51 7.81 -7.62
CA CYS A 69 0.86 7.31 -8.95
C CYS A 69 -0.30 6.55 -9.64
N GLY A 70 -1.53 6.70 -9.14
CA GLY A 70 -2.72 6.11 -9.75
C GLY A 70 -2.91 4.62 -9.51
N VAL A 71 -2.20 4.02 -8.57
CA VAL A 71 -2.39 2.60 -8.23
C VAL A 71 -3.77 2.39 -7.62
N ARG A 72 -4.48 1.34 -8.08
CA ARG A 72 -5.79 0.98 -7.54
C ARG A 72 -5.68 0.54 -6.08
N ILE A 73 -6.66 0.91 -5.27
CA ILE A 73 -6.69 0.59 -3.84
C ILE A 73 -6.51 -0.91 -3.60
N GLY A 74 -7.17 -1.77 -4.37
CA GLY A 74 -7.02 -3.21 -4.26
C GLY A 74 -5.61 -3.71 -4.61
N GLN A 75 -4.92 -3.09 -5.55
CA GLN A 75 -3.53 -3.44 -5.88
C GLN A 75 -2.56 -2.99 -4.79
N TRP A 76 -2.72 -1.78 -4.28
CA TRP A 76 -1.97 -1.29 -3.13
C TRP A 76 -2.19 -2.20 -1.91
N GLY A 77 -3.45 -2.53 -1.58
CA GLY A 77 -3.80 -3.38 -0.45
C GLY A 77 -3.14 -4.75 -0.49
N ARG A 78 -2.97 -5.37 -1.67
CA ARG A 78 -2.26 -6.65 -1.81
C ARG A 78 -0.80 -6.63 -1.33
N HIS A 79 -0.19 -5.46 -1.24
CA HIS A 79 1.19 -5.31 -0.80
C HIS A 79 1.32 -4.91 0.67
N VAL A 80 0.25 -4.37 1.27
CA VAL A 80 0.30 -3.81 2.62
C VAL A 80 -0.59 -4.53 3.62
N HIS A 81 -1.68 -5.16 3.17
CA HIS A 81 -2.64 -5.83 4.06
C HIS A 81 -2.08 -7.13 4.64
N PHE A 82 -2.53 -7.43 5.83
CA PHE A 82 -2.38 -8.69 6.52
C PHE A 82 -3.79 -9.22 6.89
N LEU A 83 -3.85 -10.39 7.55
CA LEU A 83 -5.10 -11.17 7.66
C LEU A 83 -6.30 -10.44 8.24
N GLU A 84 -6.08 -9.49 9.16
CA GLU A 84 -7.15 -8.72 9.80
C GLU A 84 -7.60 -7.49 9.03
N THR A 85 -6.82 -7.05 8.03
CA THR A 85 -7.12 -5.82 7.28
C THR A 85 -7.88 -6.12 5.99
N HIS A 86 -8.97 -5.41 5.78
CA HIS A 86 -9.86 -5.62 4.64
C HIS A 86 -10.16 -4.32 3.91
N ILE A 87 -10.41 -4.44 2.61
CA ILE A 87 -10.99 -3.39 1.77
C ILE A 87 -12.48 -3.65 1.66
N ILE A 88 -13.28 -2.63 1.94
CA ILE A 88 -14.73 -2.65 1.82
C ILE A 88 -15.13 -1.57 0.82
N GLY A 89 -15.93 -1.92 -0.19
CA GLY A 89 -16.30 -1.04 -1.30
C GLY A 89 -15.59 -1.37 -2.60
N ASP A 90 -15.26 -0.37 -3.41
CA ASP A 90 -14.68 -0.56 -4.75
C ASP A 90 -13.14 -0.68 -4.72
N PRO A 91 -12.56 -1.88 -4.86
CA PRO A 91 -11.12 -2.07 -4.89
C PRO A 91 -10.47 -1.54 -6.19
N THR A 92 -11.26 -1.23 -7.21
CA THR A 92 -10.75 -0.70 -8.49
C THR A 92 -10.59 0.81 -8.48
N TYR A 93 -11.11 1.48 -7.45
CA TYR A 93 -10.96 2.92 -7.29
C TYR A 93 -9.47 3.32 -7.26
N HIS A 94 -9.14 4.42 -7.92
CA HIS A 94 -7.81 5.01 -7.93
C HIS A 94 -7.88 6.53 -8.03
N PHE A 95 -6.86 7.19 -7.54
CA PHE A 95 -6.67 8.62 -7.77
C PHE A 95 -6.05 8.87 -9.15
N ALA A 96 -6.25 10.05 -9.70
CA ALA A 96 -5.58 10.42 -10.93
C ALA A 96 -4.06 10.53 -10.69
N ASN A 97 -3.25 9.93 -11.56
CA ASN A 97 -1.81 10.17 -11.56
C ASN A 97 -1.52 11.53 -12.20
N THR A 98 -1.32 12.55 -11.36
CA THR A 98 -1.01 13.91 -11.78
C THR A 98 0.49 14.20 -11.82
N VAL A 99 1.32 13.31 -11.24
CA VAL A 99 2.77 13.48 -11.16
C VAL A 99 3.43 13.04 -12.45
N ASP A 100 3.07 11.88 -12.95
CA ASP A 100 3.59 11.32 -14.19
C ASP A 100 2.50 10.49 -14.89
N PRO A 101 1.65 11.11 -15.69
CA PRO A 101 0.56 10.43 -16.40
C PRO A 101 1.03 9.33 -17.36
N ALA A 102 2.31 9.33 -17.76
CA ALA A 102 2.88 8.31 -18.63
C ALA A 102 3.27 7.03 -17.86
N LEU A 103 3.43 7.11 -16.53
CA LEU A 103 3.75 5.96 -15.69
C LEU A 103 2.47 5.22 -15.27
N ASP A 104 2.20 4.08 -15.88
CA ASP A 104 1.14 3.17 -15.47
C ASP A 104 1.67 2.12 -14.47
N MET A 105 1.64 2.47 -13.19
CA MET A 105 2.08 1.58 -12.11
C MET A 105 1.16 0.35 -11.96
N ASN A 106 -0.11 0.40 -12.29
CA ASN A 106 -0.98 -0.79 -12.28
C ASN A 106 -0.49 -1.81 -13.31
N ARG A 107 -0.20 -1.35 -14.53
CA ARG A 107 0.37 -2.21 -15.57
C ARG A 107 1.74 -2.76 -15.16
N ALA A 108 2.60 -1.93 -14.60
CA ALA A 108 3.91 -2.34 -14.11
C ALA A 108 3.80 -3.49 -13.09
N ILE A 109 2.96 -3.32 -12.06
CA ILE A 109 2.79 -4.27 -10.96
C ILE A 109 2.13 -5.59 -11.44
N VAL A 110 1.17 -5.52 -12.35
CA VAL A 110 0.34 -6.70 -12.72
C VAL A 110 0.87 -7.38 -13.97
N VAL A 111 1.07 -6.63 -15.04
CA VAL A 111 1.41 -7.17 -16.37
C VAL A 111 2.91 -7.32 -16.54
N SER A 112 3.66 -6.26 -16.23
CA SER A 112 5.11 -6.20 -16.45
C SER A 112 5.91 -6.63 -15.22
N LYS A 113 5.31 -7.36 -14.29
CA LYS A 113 5.91 -7.72 -13.00
C LYS A 113 7.26 -8.45 -13.10
N LYS A 114 7.50 -9.16 -14.21
CA LYS A 114 8.75 -9.90 -14.48
C LYS A 114 9.77 -9.10 -15.30
N ASP A 115 9.47 -7.86 -15.68
CA ASP A 115 10.38 -7.00 -16.46
C ASP A 115 11.40 -6.33 -15.52
N ASN A 116 12.50 -7.02 -15.24
CA ASN A 116 13.55 -6.49 -14.39
C ASN A 116 14.19 -5.21 -14.96
N ALA A 117 14.27 -5.07 -16.30
CA ALA A 117 14.85 -3.86 -16.90
C ALA A 117 14.00 -2.63 -16.60
N MET A 118 12.69 -2.76 -16.60
CA MET A 118 11.77 -1.71 -16.17
C MET A 118 11.96 -1.40 -14.66
N TRP A 119 12.03 -2.43 -13.80
CA TRP A 119 12.20 -2.22 -12.36
C TRP A 119 13.52 -1.56 -12.01
N TYR A 120 14.63 -1.91 -12.68
CA TYR A 120 15.91 -1.20 -12.51
C TYR A 120 15.81 0.29 -12.86
N LYS A 121 15.05 0.68 -13.90
CA LYS A 121 14.82 2.09 -14.24
C LYS A 121 14.03 2.81 -13.14
N LEU A 122 13.02 2.15 -12.56
CA LEU A 122 12.17 2.73 -11.52
C LEU A 122 12.88 2.93 -10.17
N LEU A 123 14.07 2.36 -9.96
CA LEU A 123 14.91 2.68 -8.79
C LEU A 123 15.36 4.15 -8.76
N ASN A 124 15.39 4.82 -9.92
CA ASN A 124 15.73 6.24 -10.02
C ASN A 124 14.51 7.16 -10.08
N TYR A 125 13.31 6.62 -9.90
CA TYR A 125 12.09 7.41 -9.95
C TYR A 125 11.97 8.29 -8.69
N PRO A 126 11.51 9.57 -8.81
CA PRO A 126 11.52 10.53 -7.70
C PRO A 126 10.40 10.30 -6.65
N ASN A 127 9.94 9.07 -6.49
CA ASN A 127 8.97 8.67 -5.47
C ASN A 127 9.50 7.45 -4.72
N ALA A 128 9.61 7.57 -3.40
CA ALA A 128 10.19 6.54 -2.54
C ALA A 128 9.44 5.21 -2.61
N ASP A 129 8.11 5.24 -2.66
CA ASP A 129 7.30 4.01 -2.68
C ASP A 129 7.38 3.29 -4.02
N VAL A 130 7.58 4.03 -5.12
CA VAL A 130 7.89 3.43 -6.43
C VAL A 130 9.25 2.73 -6.38
N GLN A 131 10.27 3.34 -5.74
CA GLN A 131 11.58 2.71 -5.55
C GLN A 131 11.47 1.45 -4.68
N CYS A 132 10.76 1.52 -3.55
CA CYS A 132 10.51 0.37 -2.68
C CYS A 132 9.80 -0.76 -3.43
N MET A 133 8.78 -0.45 -4.23
CA MET A 133 8.09 -1.43 -5.05
C MET A 133 9.04 -2.06 -6.09
N ALA A 134 9.92 -1.26 -6.69
CA ALA A 134 10.90 -1.78 -7.64
C ALA A 134 11.88 -2.74 -6.97
N LEU A 135 12.42 -2.42 -5.79
CA LEU A 135 13.28 -3.32 -5.02
C LEU A 135 12.56 -4.62 -4.67
N ARG A 136 11.31 -4.53 -4.20
CA ARG A 136 10.50 -5.72 -3.91
C ARG A 136 10.26 -6.60 -5.13
N LYS A 137 9.98 -6.01 -6.30
CA LYS A 137 9.79 -6.78 -7.53
C LYS A 137 11.07 -7.44 -8.02
N LEU A 138 12.21 -6.79 -7.90
CA LEU A 138 13.51 -7.39 -8.18
C LEU A 138 13.80 -8.56 -7.24
N TYR A 139 13.45 -8.44 -5.96
CA TYR A 139 13.53 -9.52 -4.98
C TYR A 139 12.62 -10.71 -5.36
N GLU A 140 11.34 -10.46 -5.62
CA GLU A 140 10.36 -11.49 -6.03
C GLU A 140 10.76 -12.19 -7.35
N ASN A 141 11.52 -11.51 -8.18
CA ASN A 141 12.01 -12.02 -9.45
C ASN A 141 13.37 -12.73 -9.32
N HIS A 142 13.97 -12.78 -8.15
CA HIS A 142 15.32 -13.31 -7.91
C HIS A 142 16.36 -12.67 -8.85
N ALA A 143 16.32 -11.34 -8.96
CA ALA A 143 17.21 -10.60 -9.85
C ALA A 143 18.68 -10.84 -9.45
N PRO A 144 19.57 -11.15 -10.43
CA PRO A 144 20.99 -11.38 -10.13
C PRO A 144 21.68 -10.13 -9.57
N GLY A 145 22.60 -10.30 -8.62
CA GLY A 145 23.35 -9.20 -7.99
C GLY A 145 22.47 -8.32 -7.09
N LEU A 146 21.35 -8.85 -6.59
CA LEU A 146 20.43 -8.10 -5.75
C LEU A 146 21.02 -7.69 -4.39
N PRO A 147 21.80 -8.52 -3.66
CA PRO A 147 22.39 -8.11 -2.38
C PRO A 147 23.26 -6.86 -2.50
N GLU A 148 24.17 -6.84 -3.47
CA GLU A 148 25.06 -5.70 -3.73
C GLU A 148 24.28 -4.45 -4.18
N LEU A 149 23.21 -4.64 -4.95
CA LEU A 149 22.30 -3.55 -5.32
C LEU A 149 21.59 -2.97 -4.10
N LEU A 150 21.10 -3.82 -3.20
CA LEU A 150 20.41 -3.39 -1.98
C LEU A 150 21.35 -2.62 -1.07
N GLN A 151 22.57 -3.11 -0.85
CA GLN A 151 23.59 -2.41 -0.08
C GLN A 151 23.91 -1.03 -0.67
N LYS A 152 24.22 -0.99 -1.97
CA LYS A 152 24.49 0.27 -2.66
C LYS A 152 23.32 1.25 -2.59
N THR A 153 22.08 0.76 -2.72
CA THR A 153 20.89 1.59 -2.64
C THR A 153 20.66 2.09 -1.21
N TYR A 154 20.93 1.27 -0.21
CA TYR A 154 20.86 1.66 1.20
C TYR A 154 21.82 2.82 1.51
N GLU A 155 23.07 2.74 1.05
CA GLU A 155 24.09 3.76 1.26
C GLU A 155 23.78 5.08 0.52
N ALA A 156 23.22 4.99 -0.69
CA ALA A 156 23.01 6.14 -1.57
C ALA A 156 21.66 6.85 -1.37
N SER A 157 20.65 6.15 -0.87
CA SER A 157 19.29 6.69 -0.82
C SER A 157 19.10 7.76 0.25
N LEU A 158 18.49 8.88 -0.13
CA LEU A 158 18.06 9.92 0.80
C LEU A 158 16.73 9.59 1.50
N PHE A 159 15.98 8.61 1.00
CA PHE A 159 14.68 8.22 1.55
C PHE A 159 14.85 7.15 2.63
N GLY A 160 14.42 7.46 3.86
CA GLY A 160 14.47 6.52 4.98
C GLY A 160 13.69 5.22 4.70
N VAL A 161 12.51 5.31 4.07
CA VAL A 161 11.70 4.13 3.73
C VAL A 161 12.38 3.22 2.71
N VAL A 162 13.14 3.78 1.75
CA VAL A 162 13.92 2.98 0.79
C VAL A 162 15.06 2.24 1.49
N ARG A 163 15.77 2.91 2.41
CA ARG A 163 16.81 2.25 3.24
C ARG A 163 16.21 1.11 4.07
N MET A 164 15.04 1.35 4.70
CA MET A 164 14.35 0.31 5.46
C MET A 164 13.93 -0.88 4.60
N GLU A 165 13.44 -0.64 3.38
CA GLU A 165 13.09 -1.72 2.46
C GLU A 165 14.34 -2.52 2.05
N CYS A 166 15.49 -1.86 1.81
CA CYS A 166 16.75 -2.56 1.54
C CYS A 166 17.14 -3.48 2.71
N MET A 167 17.14 -2.97 3.95
CA MET A 167 17.45 -3.77 5.15
C MET A 167 16.52 -4.97 5.30
N LYS A 168 15.23 -4.75 5.13
CA LYS A 168 14.21 -5.81 5.22
C LYS A 168 14.44 -6.91 4.18
N LEU A 169 14.74 -6.54 2.94
CA LEU A 169 15.00 -7.52 1.87
C LEU A 169 16.31 -8.28 2.09
N LEU A 170 17.40 -7.60 2.51
CA LEU A 170 18.66 -8.27 2.90
C LEU A 170 18.43 -9.27 4.02
N TYR A 171 17.67 -8.88 5.06
CA TYR A 171 17.31 -9.78 6.15
C TYR A 171 16.53 -11.01 5.65
N GLN A 172 15.54 -10.81 4.77
CA GLN A 172 14.76 -11.91 4.19
C GLN A 172 15.59 -12.86 3.31
N MET A 173 16.69 -12.37 2.76
CA MET A 173 17.65 -13.16 1.98
C MET A 173 18.69 -13.87 2.86
N ASN A 174 18.72 -13.64 4.17
CA ASN A 174 19.82 -14.04 5.08
C ASN A 174 21.18 -13.60 4.51
N SER A 175 21.24 -12.38 4.01
CA SER A 175 22.42 -11.86 3.32
C SER A 175 23.54 -11.52 4.31
N PRO A 176 24.81 -11.87 4.01
CA PRO A 176 25.95 -11.48 4.84
C PRO A 176 26.25 -9.98 4.81
N GLU A 177 25.66 -9.20 3.90
CA GLU A 177 25.76 -7.74 3.81
C GLU A 177 24.91 -6.98 4.86
N LEU A 178 24.23 -7.69 5.74
CA LEU A 178 23.53 -7.12 6.92
C LEU A 178 24.58 -6.73 8.00
#